data_827528a0ba3925daa8a9c07a946319d6
#
_entry.id   827528a0ba3925daa8a9c07a946319d6
#
_cell.length_a   1.000
_cell.length_b   1.000
_cell.length_c   1.000
_cell.angle_alpha   90.00
_cell.angle_beta   90.00
_cell.angle_gamma   90.00
#
_symmetry.space_group_name_H-M   'P 1'
#
loop_
_entity.id
_entity.type
_entity.pdbx_description
1 polymer ?
#
loop_
_entity_poly.entity_id
_entity_poly.type
_entity_poly.pdbx_seq_one_letter_code
_entity_poly.pdbx_strand_id
1 'polypeptide(L)'
;MQDYKTEHPFDIAMSEEQQMTWDMLRKFAETEMRPIARDAEAAGRPSDELLGKMKDLDLISLGIPEAYGGMEIAQDATSQALALEALAYGDLSLAMSLSLPMLTAKIITEHGSEEQKKELLKQYSDGSMFHVGLGINNSSIMGNASNSSVSVDESGEELILNGTKTGIAFAEEATSFLISATSESGESNLYVLDKDTEGLEITSKEFMGLKGLPLSEINLSNCKIKTSQKLGGHNYSINFQELLDSSRIGMSAMALGVCQAVLDYVVPYTNERVAFDEPISNRQSVAFLVADMAIEIEAMRLMVYKAAALKDIGADFHKQASLTHRF
;
A
#
# COMPACT_ATOMS: atom_id res chain seq x y z
N MET A 1 29.15 22.92 -15.72
CA MET A 1 27.90 22.43 -16.30
C MET A 1 28.14 20.94 -16.55
N GLN A 2 27.77 20.06 -15.61
CA GLN A 2 27.84 18.63 -15.82
C GLN A 2 26.73 18.26 -16.80
N ASP A 3 27.11 17.62 -17.91
CA ASP A 3 26.16 17.04 -18.86
C ASP A 3 25.24 16.05 -18.12
N TYR A 4 24.03 16.47 -17.85
CA TYR A 4 22.93 15.57 -17.46
C TYR A 4 22.51 14.76 -18.70
N LYS A 5 23.36 13.85 -19.14
CA LYS A 5 22.90 12.74 -19.97
C LYS A 5 22.12 11.83 -19.02
N THR A 6 20.80 11.88 -19.10
CA THR A 6 19.95 10.85 -18.53
C THR A 6 20.31 9.56 -19.28
N GLU A 7 21.07 8.67 -18.65
CA GLU A 7 21.48 7.38 -19.23
C GLU A 7 20.25 6.46 -19.49
N HIS A 8 19.08 6.84 -18.99
CA HIS A 8 17.84 6.09 -19.14
C HIS A 8 16.72 7.02 -19.63
N PRO A 9 16.22 6.86 -20.85
CA PRO A 9 15.05 7.59 -21.32
C PRO A 9 13.84 7.21 -20.47
N PHE A 10 13.18 8.22 -19.87
CA PHE A 10 11.95 8.05 -19.14
C PHE A 10 10.77 8.15 -20.12
N ASP A 11 10.14 7.02 -20.41
CA ASP A 11 8.91 6.96 -21.20
C ASP A 11 7.71 6.91 -20.25
N ILE A 12 6.81 7.90 -20.37
CA ILE A 12 5.59 7.99 -19.60
C ILE A 12 4.36 7.49 -20.38
N ALA A 13 4.54 7.04 -21.61
CA ALA A 13 3.46 6.48 -22.40
C ALA A 13 3.05 5.11 -21.83
N MET A 14 1.76 4.96 -21.55
CA MET A 14 1.22 3.66 -21.14
C MET A 14 1.22 2.70 -22.33
N SER A 15 1.51 1.41 -22.09
CA SER A 15 1.22 0.37 -23.05
C SER A 15 -0.29 0.20 -23.22
N GLU A 16 -0.74 -0.45 -24.29
CA GLU A 16 -2.18 -0.73 -24.50
C GLU A 16 -2.76 -1.53 -23.33
N GLU A 17 -2.03 -2.49 -22.80
CA GLU A 17 -2.44 -3.31 -21.66
C GLU A 17 -2.57 -2.48 -20.37
N GLN A 18 -1.57 -1.62 -20.09
CA GLN A 18 -1.61 -0.68 -18.96
C GLN A 18 -2.80 0.28 -19.07
N GLN A 19 -3.08 0.81 -20.27
CA GLN A 19 -4.21 1.70 -20.50
C GLN A 19 -5.53 0.98 -20.26
N MET A 20 -5.71 -0.24 -20.79
CA MET A 20 -6.92 -1.03 -20.56
C MET A 20 -7.15 -1.34 -19.09
N THR A 21 -6.09 -1.72 -18.36
CA THR A 21 -6.17 -2.00 -16.93
C THR A 21 -6.52 -0.74 -16.15
N TRP A 22 -5.87 0.39 -16.47
CA TRP A 22 -6.13 1.67 -15.84
C TRP A 22 -7.59 2.13 -16.06
N ASP A 23 -8.09 2.06 -17.29
CA ASP A 23 -9.48 2.43 -17.63
C ASP A 23 -10.49 1.56 -16.86
N MET A 24 -10.24 0.26 -16.77
CA MET A 24 -11.09 -0.67 -16.03
C MET A 24 -11.13 -0.34 -14.52
N LEU A 25 -9.96 -0.15 -13.90
CA LEU A 25 -9.84 0.15 -12.47
C LEU A 25 -10.38 1.54 -12.15
N ARG A 26 -10.13 2.52 -13.02
CA ARG A 26 -10.67 3.87 -12.88
C ARG A 26 -12.21 3.85 -12.92
N LYS A 27 -12.79 3.12 -13.87
CA LYS A 27 -14.24 2.96 -13.96
C LYS A 27 -14.80 2.28 -12.71
N PHE A 28 -14.16 1.21 -12.22
CA PHE A 28 -14.54 0.55 -10.97
C PHE A 28 -14.50 1.53 -9.78
N ALA A 29 -13.46 2.32 -9.66
CA ALA A 29 -13.33 3.33 -8.61
C ALA A 29 -14.47 4.38 -8.67
N GLU A 30 -14.82 4.84 -9.87
CA GLU A 30 -15.88 5.83 -10.08
C GLU A 30 -17.30 5.28 -9.82
N THR A 31 -17.57 4.04 -10.25
CA THR A 31 -18.94 3.49 -10.23
C THR A 31 -19.24 2.64 -9.00
N GLU A 32 -18.23 1.97 -8.42
CA GLU A 32 -18.43 1.04 -7.31
C GLU A 32 -17.90 1.57 -5.97
N MET A 33 -16.76 2.28 -5.99
CA MET A 33 -16.13 2.74 -4.73
C MET A 33 -16.64 4.13 -4.31
N ARG A 34 -16.55 5.13 -5.20
CA ARG A 34 -16.86 6.52 -4.87
C ARG A 34 -18.28 6.76 -4.35
N PRO A 35 -19.35 6.14 -4.91
CA PRO A 35 -20.72 6.35 -4.44
C PRO A 35 -20.95 5.90 -2.99
N ILE A 36 -20.23 4.89 -2.52
CA ILE A 36 -20.41 4.28 -1.20
C ILE A 36 -19.31 4.65 -0.19
N ALA A 37 -18.37 5.50 -0.57
CA ALA A 37 -17.25 5.88 0.29
C ALA A 37 -17.69 6.46 1.65
N ARG A 38 -18.74 7.30 1.66
CA ARG A 38 -19.30 7.86 2.89
C ARG A 38 -19.99 6.82 3.77
N ASP A 39 -20.65 5.84 3.16
CA ASP A 39 -21.31 4.76 3.89
C ASP A 39 -20.26 3.84 4.53
N ALA A 40 -19.17 3.56 3.81
CA ALA A 40 -18.03 2.82 4.34
C ALA A 40 -17.34 3.57 5.49
N GLU A 41 -17.18 4.89 5.38
CA GLU A 41 -16.64 5.74 6.45
C GLU A 41 -17.55 5.70 7.70
N ALA A 42 -18.86 5.78 7.51
CA ALA A 42 -19.84 5.71 8.60
C ALA A 42 -19.88 4.33 9.27
N ALA A 43 -19.71 3.25 8.49
CA ALA A 43 -19.68 1.87 8.96
C ALA A 43 -18.33 1.46 9.58
N GLY A 44 -17.25 2.23 9.34
CA GLY A 44 -15.88 1.89 9.75
C GLY A 44 -15.22 0.78 8.92
N ARG A 45 -15.85 0.34 7.81
CA ARG A 45 -15.35 -0.70 6.92
C ARG A 45 -16.07 -0.70 5.57
N PRO A 46 -15.47 -1.29 4.53
CA PRO A 46 -16.17 -1.58 3.27
C PRO A 46 -17.33 -2.55 3.50
N SER A 47 -18.39 -2.44 2.69
CA SER A 47 -19.48 -3.42 2.69
C SER A 47 -19.01 -4.77 2.13
N ASP A 48 -19.65 -5.86 2.55
CA ASP A 48 -19.36 -7.21 2.02
C ASP A 48 -19.64 -7.30 0.52
N GLU A 49 -20.61 -6.54 0.00
CA GLU A 49 -20.88 -6.43 -1.43
C GLU A 49 -19.70 -5.83 -2.20
N LEU A 50 -19.12 -4.72 -1.69
CA LEU A 50 -17.93 -4.12 -2.31
C LEU A 50 -16.72 -5.05 -2.22
N LEU A 51 -16.50 -5.68 -1.06
CA LEU A 51 -15.41 -6.65 -0.89
C LEU A 51 -15.55 -7.83 -1.85
N GLY A 52 -16.77 -8.31 -2.12
CA GLY A 52 -17.05 -9.31 -3.15
C GLY A 52 -16.64 -8.83 -4.55
N LYS A 53 -17.04 -7.61 -4.93
CA LYS A 53 -16.64 -7.01 -6.22
C LYS A 53 -15.13 -6.78 -6.33
N MET A 54 -14.46 -6.38 -5.23
CA MET A 54 -13.00 -6.25 -5.19
C MET A 54 -12.30 -7.59 -5.37
N LYS A 55 -12.83 -8.65 -4.77
CA LYS A 55 -12.34 -10.02 -4.96
C LYS A 55 -12.48 -10.46 -6.40
N ASP A 56 -13.60 -10.16 -7.06
CA ASP A 56 -13.86 -10.52 -8.46
C ASP A 56 -12.89 -9.82 -9.45
N LEU A 57 -12.22 -8.72 -9.05
CA LEU A 57 -11.13 -8.10 -9.82
C LEU A 57 -9.87 -8.98 -9.86
N ASP A 58 -9.73 -9.88 -8.91
CA ASP A 58 -8.64 -10.87 -8.75
C ASP A 58 -7.20 -10.29 -8.81
N LEU A 59 -7.06 -9.02 -8.42
CA LEU A 59 -5.77 -8.31 -8.50
C LEU A 59 -4.70 -8.88 -7.57
N ILE A 60 -5.10 -9.56 -6.50
CA ILE A 60 -4.14 -10.16 -5.55
C ILE A 60 -3.46 -11.36 -6.19
N SER A 61 -4.21 -12.17 -6.95
CA SER A 61 -3.71 -13.40 -7.58
C SER A 61 -2.77 -13.12 -8.77
N LEU A 62 -2.82 -11.91 -9.35
CA LEU A 62 -2.01 -11.58 -10.53
C LEU A 62 -0.52 -11.87 -10.31
N GLY A 63 0.04 -11.42 -9.19
CA GLY A 63 1.48 -11.55 -8.87
C GLY A 63 1.85 -12.84 -8.13
N ILE A 64 0.89 -13.69 -7.78
CA ILE A 64 1.14 -14.96 -7.11
C ILE A 64 1.53 -16.01 -8.16
N PRO A 65 2.60 -16.83 -7.93
CA PRO A 65 2.97 -17.90 -8.86
C PRO A 65 1.87 -18.94 -9.04
N GLU A 66 1.77 -19.53 -10.25
CA GLU A 66 0.80 -20.60 -10.56
C GLU A 66 0.89 -21.79 -9.61
N ALA A 67 2.11 -22.13 -9.16
CA ALA A 67 2.36 -23.19 -8.19
C ALA A 67 1.61 -23.01 -6.87
N TYR A 68 1.20 -21.78 -6.54
CA TYR A 68 0.45 -21.42 -5.33
C TYR A 68 -0.98 -20.93 -5.65
N GLY A 69 -1.45 -21.16 -6.89
CA GLY A 69 -2.81 -20.88 -7.32
C GLY A 69 -3.04 -19.46 -7.85
N GLY A 70 -1.98 -18.71 -8.17
CA GLY A 70 -2.06 -17.41 -8.82
C GLY A 70 -1.95 -17.46 -10.34
N MET A 71 -1.80 -16.29 -10.97
CA MET A 71 -1.72 -16.13 -12.43
C MET A 71 -0.29 -15.95 -12.95
N GLU A 72 0.69 -15.75 -12.07
CA GLU A 72 2.11 -15.52 -12.38
C GLU A 72 2.37 -14.38 -13.39
N ILE A 73 1.52 -13.37 -13.37
CA ILE A 73 1.67 -12.18 -14.21
C ILE A 73 2.66 -11.24 -13.53
N ALA A 74 3.76 -10.94 -14.23
CA ALA A 74 4.76 -10.01 -13.75
C ALA A 74 4.12 -8.63 -13.47
N GLN A 75 4.29 -8.16 -12.25
CA GLN A 75 3.77 -6.87 -11.81
C GLN A 75 4.92 -5.88 -11.66
N ASP A 76 5.21 -5.10 -12.72
CA ASP A 76 6.17 -4.00 -12.63
C ASP A 76 5.66 -2.88 -11.71
N ALA A 77 6.56 -2.05 -11.21
CA ALA A 77 6.22 -0.99 -10.28
C ALA A 77 5.38 0.12 -10.94
N THR A 78 5.57 0.33 -12.25
CA THR A 78 4.80 1.30 -13.03
C THR A 78 3.34 0.85 -13.14
N SER A 79 3.08 -0.40 -13.52
CA SER A 79 1.72 -0.96 -13.58
C SER A 79 1.03 -0.97 -12.21
N GLN A 80 1.78 -1.28 -11.13
CA GLN A 80 1.26 -1.19 -9.77
C GLN A 80 0.89 0.25 -9.39
N ALA A 81 1.73 1.23 -9.71
CA ALA A 81 1.46 2.64 -9.43
C ALA A 81 0.20 3.13 -10.19
N LEU A 82 0.04 2.75 -11.47
CA LEU A 82 -1.15 3.02 -12.28
C LEU A 82 -2.42 2.45 -11.64
N ALA A 83 -2.38 1.19 -11.23
CA ALA A 83 -3.51 0.55 -10.58
C ALA A 83 -3.91 1.23 -9.27
N LEU A 84 -2.92 1.59 -8.45
CA LEU A 84 -3.14 2.26 -7.15
C LEU A 84 -3.66 3.70 -7.33
N GLU A 85 -3.16 4.46 -8.32
CA GLU A 85 -3.69 5.78 -8.66
C GLU A 85 -5.16 5.67 -9.11
N ALA A 86 -5.46 4.72 -10.01
CA ALA A 86 -6.81 4.53 -10.53
C ALA A 86 -7.81 4.17 -9.43
N LEU A 87 -7.46 3.23 -8.53
CA LEU A 87 -8.32 2.82 -7.42
C LEU A 87 -8.53 3.95 -6.39
N ALA A 88 -7.45 4.65 -6.01
CA ALA A 88 -7.52 5.70 -5.01
C ALA A 88 -8.30 6.95 -5.47
N TYR A 89 -8.55 7.09 -6.75
CA TYR A 89 -9.48 8.08 -7.27
C TYR A 89 -10.90 7.90 -6.72
N GLY A 90 -11.33 6.66 -6.46
CA GLY A 90 -12.61 6.37 -5.83
C GLY A 90 -12.67 6.80 -4.37
N ASP A 91 -11.81 6.21 -3.55
CA ASP A 91 -11.59 6.52 -2.14
C ASP A 91 -10.30 5.87 -1.63
N LEU A 92 -9.55 6.59 -0.81
CA LEU A 92 -8.26 6.12 -0.29
C LEU A 92 -8.41 4.90 0.64
N SER A 93 -9.37 4.92 1.57
CA SER A 93 -9.57 3.82 2.53
C SER A 93 -9.97 2.52 1.81
N LEU A 94 -10.85 2.65 0.84
CA LEU A 94 -11.32 1.53 0.02
C LEU A 94 -10.20 0.98 -0.89
N ALA A 95 -9.39 1.86 -1.48
CA ALA A 95 -8.21 1.45 -2.26
C ALA A 95 -7.19 0.70 -1.40
N MET A 96 -6.97 1.14 -0.16
CA MET A 96 -6.09 0.45 0.78
C MET A 96 -6.61 -0.93 1.18
N SER A 97 -7.92 -1.15 1.21
CA SER A 97 -8.50 -2.47 1.48
C SER A 97 -8.08 -3.53 0.46
N LEU A 98 -7.75 -3.12 -0.77
CA LEU A 98 -7.26 -4.01 -1.84
C LEU A 98 -5.73 -3.98 -1.94
N SER A 99 -5.11 -2.81 -1.82
CA SER A 99 -3.67 -2.65 -1.99
C SER A 99 -2.84 -3.32 -0.90
N LEU A 100 -3.33 -3.35 0.35
CA LEU A 100 -2.59 -3.98 1.46
C LEU A 100 -2.49 -5.50 1.32
N PRO A 101 -3.56 -6.26 1.00
CA PRO A 101 -3.44 -7.68 0.66
C PRO A 101 -2.53 -7.94 -0.54
N MET A 102 -2.59 -7.12 -1.60
CA MET A 102 -1.68 -7.21 -2.75
C MET A 102 -0.22 -7.06 -2.33
N LEU A 103 0.09 -6.04 -1.50
CA LEU A 103 1.43 -5.83 -0.97
C LEU A 103 1.89 -7.01 -0.12
N THR A 104 1.03 -7.53 0.75
CA THR A 104 1.34 -8.65 1.63
C THR A 104 1.64 -9.91 0.81
N ALA A 105 0.81 -10.24 -0.19
CA ALA A 105 1.03 -11.36 -1.09
C ALA A 105 2.35 -11.22 -1.86
N LYS A 106 2.67 -10.00 -2.35
CA LYS A 106 3.93 -9.71 -3.02
C LYS A 106 5.13 -9.93 -2.10
N ILE A 107 5.10 -9.43 -0.87
CA ILE A 107 6.19 -9.63 0.10
C ILE A 107 6.41 -11.13 0.36
N ILE A 108 5.35 -11.91 0.52
CA ILE A 108 5.46 -13.35 0.74
C ILE A 108 6.02 -14.04 -0.52
N THR A 109 5.59 -13.64 -1.71
CA THR A 109 6.07 -14.19 -3.00
C THR A 109 7.56 -13.94 -3.19
N GLU A 110 8.02 -12.73 -2.90
CA GLU A 110 9.42 -12.32 -3.12
C GLU A 110 10.37 -12.85 -2.04
N HIS A 111 9.91 -12.96 -0.80
CA HIS A 111 10.78 -13.17 0.37
C HIS A 111 10.48 -14.42 1.18
N GLY A 112 9.31 -15.07 1.00
CA GLY A 112 8.92 -16.26 1.74
C GLY A 112 9.76 -17.50 1.38
N SER A 113 9.95 -18.42 2.34
CA SER A 113 10.44 -19.76 2.01
C SER A 113 9.37 -20.54 1.22
N GLU A 114 9.75 -21.63 0.57
CA GLU A 114 8.80 -22.45 -0.21
C GLU A 114 7.64 -22.96 0.64
N GLU A 115 7.91 -23.32 1.91
CA GLU A 115 6.90 -23.73 2.87
C GLU A 115 5.95 -22.58 3.22
N GLN A 116 6.50 -21.38 3.49
CA GLN A 116 5.72 -20.19 3.82
C GLN A 116 4.87 -19.73 2.62
N LYS A 117 5.43 -19.74 1.41
CA LYS A 117 4.67 -19.45 0.18
C LYS A 117 3.50 -20.39 0.01
N LYS A 118 3.76 -21.72 0.16
CA LYS A 118 2.72 -22.75 0.04
C LYS A 118 1.60 -22.61 1.06
N GLU A 119 1.93 -22.22 2.30
CA GLU A 119 0.97 -22.07 3.38
C GLU A 119 0.18 -20.78 3.26
N LEU A 120 0.85 -19.65 3.03
CA LEU A 120 0.25 -18.33 3.09
C LEU A 120 -0.36 -17.89 1.75
N LEU A 121 0.27 -18.15 0.60
CA LEU A 121 -0.25 -17.68 -0.70
C LEU A 121 -1.48 -18.44 -1.16
N LYS A 122 -1.57 -19.75 -0.85
CA LYS A 122 -2.72 -20.55 -1.23
C LYS A 122 -4.05 -20.02 -0.68
N GLN A 123 -4.04 -19.40 0.49
CA GLN A 123 -5.25 -18.87 1.11
C GLN A 123 -5.84 -17.70 0.32
N TYR A 124 -5.04 -16.94 -0.41
CA TYR A 124 -5.55 -15.88 -1.33
C TYR A 124 -6.35 -16.49 -2.48
N SER A 125 -5.88 -17.61 -3.05
CA SER A 125 -6.61 -18.34 -4.11
C SER A 125 -7.92 -18.95 -3.61
N ASP A 126 -7.97 -19.38 -2.34
CA ASP A 126 -9.18 -19.87 -1.68
C ASP A 126 -10.16 -18.72 -1.34
N GLY A 127 -9.76 -17.48 -1.64
CA GLY A 127 -10.60 -16.27 -1.58
C GLY A 127 -10.61 -15.55 -0.26
N SER A 128 -9.69 -15.81 0.64
CA SER A 128 -9.51 -15.05 1.87
C SER A 128 -8.56 -13.87 1.65
N MET A 129 -9.10 -12.67 1.44
CA MET A 129 -8.29 -11.46 1.15
C MET A 129 -7.44 -11.01 2.34
N PHE A 130 -7.93 -11.18 3.56
CA PHE A 130 -7.37 -10.56 4.78
C PHE A 130 -6.78 -11.56 5.76
N HIS A 131 -6.40 -12.75 5.32
CA HIS A 131 -5.88 -13.81 6.22
C HIS A 131 -4.48 -13.49 6.77
N VAL A 132 -3.71 -12.61 6.13
CA VAL A 132 -2.42 -12.13 6.65
C VAL A 132 -2.46 -10.63 6.88
N GLY A 133 -2.41 -10.19 8.13
CA GLY A 133 -2.29 -8.79 8.51
C GLY A 133 -0.84 -8.30 8.39
N LEU A 134 -0.63 -7.08 7.88
CA LEU A 134 0.70 -6.49 7.68
C LEU A 134 1.02 -5.47 8.76
N GLY A 135 1.97 -5.76 9.65
CA GLY A 135 2.42 -4.90 10.73
C GLY A 135 3.84 -4.36 10.54
N ILE A 136 3.99 -3.37 9.67
CA ILE A 136 5.26 -2.67 9.42
C ILE A 136 5.32 -1.35 10.19
N ASN A 137 4.20 -0.64 10.33
CA ASN A 137 4.13 0.67 10.93
C ASN A 137 4.47 0.65 12.42
N ASN A 138 5.22 1.64 12.87
CA ASN A 138 5.56 1.81 14.27
C ASN A 138 4.49 2.60 15.02
N SER A 139 4.38 2.36 16.33
CA SER A 139 3.47 3.11 17.21
C SER A 139 3.87 4.57 17.39
N SER A 140 5.11 4.95 17.08
CA SER A 140 5.63 6.31 17.17
C SER A 140 5.68 6.98 15.80
N ILE A 141 5.01 8.12 15.66
CA ILE A 141 5.03 8.97 14.45
C ILE A 141 6.44 9.48 14.14
N MET A 142 7.27 9.67 15.17
CA MET A 142 8.65 10.16 15.05
C MET A 142 9.66 9.04 14.84
N GLY A 143 9.23 7.78 14.82
CA GLY A 143 10.09 6.61 14.64
C GLY A 143 10.68 6.53 13.24
N ASN A 144 11.94 6.10 13.13
CA ASN A 144 12.51 5.70 11.86
C ASN A 144 11.86 4.39 11.42
N ALA A 145 11.25 4.37 10.24
CA ALA A 145 10.61 3.15 9.71
C ALA A 145 11.59 1.97 9.55
N SER A 146 12.89 2.25 9.43
CA SER A 146 13.94 1.22 9.39
C SER A 146 14.17 0.54 10.74
N ASN A 147 13.81 1.20 11.86
CA ASN A 147 13.91 0.65 13.21
C ASN A 147 12.50 0.31 13.69
N SER A 148 12.20 -0.97 13.79
CA SER A 148 10.90 -1.42 14.29
C SER A 148 10.67 -1.04 15.75
N SER A 149 9.42 -0.71 16.11
CA SER A 149 8.98 -0.58 17.50
C SER A 149 8.80 -1.94 18.20
N VAL A 150 9.01 -3.03 17.47
CA VAL A 150 9.06 -4.40 17.99
C VAL A 150 10.52 -4.86 17.95
N SER A 151 11.00 -5.34 19.10
CA SER A 151 12.29 -6.02 19.22
C SER A 151 12.12 -7.53 19.06
N VAL A 152 13.17 -8.19 18.57
CA VAL A 152 13.26 -9.64 18.56
C VAL A 152 14.56 -10.08 19.24
N ASP A 153 14.46 -11.02 20.17
CA ASP A 153 15.58 -11.74 20.74
C ASP A 153 15.77 -13.06 19.97
N GLU A 154 16.90 -13.19 19.29
CA GLU A 154 17.29 -14.36 18.47
C GLU A 154 18.37 -15.21 19.16
N SER A 155 18.65 -15.00 20.44
CA SER A 155 19.74 -15.69 21.17
C SER A 155 19.43 -17.12 21.59
N GLY A 156 18.13 -17.50 21.61
CA GLY A 156 17.65 -18.81 22.03
C GLY A 156 17.28 -19.76 20.89
N GLU A 157 16.71 -20.92 21.25
CA GLU A 157 16.11 -21.83 20.26
C GLU A 157 14.78 -21.30 19.68
N GLU A 158 14.09 -20.48 20.45
CA GLU A 158 12.87 -19.76 20.05
C GLU A 158 13.20 -18.26 19.92
N LEU A 159 12.51 -17.59 19.01
CA LEU A 159 12.55 -16.15 18.87
C LEU A 159 11.51 -15.53 19.80
N ILE A 160 11.87 -14.44 20.50
CA ILE A 160 10.96 -13.75 21.43
C ILE A 160 10.73 -12.34 20.96
N LEU A 161 9.46 -11.99 20.64
CA LEU A 161 9.09 -10.67 20.17
C LEU A 161 8.41 -9.86 21.28
N ASN A 162 8.81 -8.58 21.38
CA ASN A 162 8.24 -7.61 22.32
C ASN A 162 8.05 -6.26 21.65
N GLY A 163 6.90 -5.62 21.88
CA GLY A 163 6.62 -4.26 21.40
C GLY A 163 5.23 -4.11 20.79
N THR A 164 5.02 -3.02 20.06
CA THR A 164 3.70 -2.66 19.56
C THR A 164 3.77 -2.23 18.10
N LYS A 165 2.81 -2.70 17.29
CA LYS A 165 2.55 -2.26 15.91
C LYS A 165 1.19 -1.62 15.82
N THR A 166 1.06 -0.57 14.99
CA THR A 166 -0.20 0.15 14.79
C THR A 166 -0.58 0.22 13.33
N GLY A 167 -1.85 0.48 13.05
CA GLY A 167 -2.36 0.64 11.69
C GLY A 167 -2.40 -0.66 10.89
N ILE A 168 -2.63 -1.80 11.55
CA ILE A 168 -2.82 -3.08 10.90
C ILE A 168 -4.27 -3.17 10.42
N ALA A 169 -4.47 -3.21 9.11
CA ALA A 169 -5.79 -3.31 8.53
C ALA A 169 -6.36 -4.72 8.66
N PHE A 170 -7.66 -4.82 8.91
CA PHE A 170 -8.41 -6.08 9.00
C PHE A 170 -7.82 -7.12 9.97
N ALA A 171 -7.18 -6.66 11.06
CA ALA A 171 -6.53 -7.56 12.02
C ALA A 171 -7.50 -8.54 12.69
N GLU A 172 -8.77 -8.18 12.82
CA GLU A 172 -9.81 -9.06 13.39
C GLU A 172 -10.14 -10.24 12.46
N GLU A 173 -10.03 -10.05 11.16
CA GLU A 173 -10.25 -11.09 10.13
C GLU A 173 -9.00 -11.93 9.87
N ALA A 174 -7.81 -11.41 10.17
CA ALA A 174 -6.55 -12.10 9.94
C ALA A 174 -6.41 -13.36 10.79
N THR A 175 -5.79 -14.39 10.23
CA THR A 175 -5.39 -15.62 10.93
C THR A 175 -3.92 -15.61 11.28
N SER A 176 -3.14 -14.84 10.54
CA SER A 176 -1.69 -14.67 10.72
C SER A 176 -1.29 -13.21 10.52
N PHE A 177 -0.11 -12.84 11.02
CA PHE A 177 0.45 -11.50 10.89
C PHE A 177 1.87 -11.56 10.39
N LEU A 178 2.21 -10.67 9.47
CA LEU A 178 3.56 -10.41 9.03
C LEU A 178 4.07 -9.15 9.74
N ILE A 179 4.88 -9.34 10.77
CA ILE A 179 5.33 -8.29 11.71
C ILE A 179 6.80 -7.96 11.48
N SER A 180 7.13 -6.68 11.29
CA SER A 180 8.53 -6.26 11.29
C SER A 180 9.06 -6.15 12.72
N ALA A 181 10.25 -6.71 12.97
CA ALA A 181 10.96 -6.57 14.23
C ALA A 181 12.45 -6.35 13.99
N THR A 182 13.11 -5.67 14.95
CA THR A 182 14.54 -5.36 14.89
C THR A 182 15.27 -6.17 15.97
N SER A 183 16.34 -6.87 15.58
CA SER A 183 17.21 -7.62 16.49
C SER A 183 18.15 -6.70 17.26
N GLU A 184 18.85 -7.23 18.26
CA GLU A 184 19.90 -6.50 19.01
C GLU A 184 21.03 -6.01 18.11
N SER A 185 21.32 -6.73 17.00
CA SER A 185 22.30 -6.28 16.01
C SER A 185 21.87 -5.06 15.19
N GLY A 186 20.60 -4.62 15.33
CA GLY A 186 20.00 -3.53 14.55
C GLY A 186 19.47 -3.96 13.19
N GLU A 187 19.45 -5.26 12.89
CA GLU A 187 18.89 -5.79 11.65
C GLU A 187 17.37 -5.94 11.78
N SER A 188 16.63 -5.41 10.79
CA SER A 188 15.17 -5.53 10.72
C SER A 188 14.76 -6.61 9.74
N ASN A 189 13.86 -7.48 10.17
CA ASN A 189 13.27 -8.55 9.37
C ASN A 189 11.75 -8.64 9.58
N LEU A 190 11.10 -9.50 8.80
CA LEU A 190 9.68 -9.82 8.92
C LEU A 190 9.52 -11.21 9.54
N TYR A 191 8.52 -11.34 10.40
CA TYR A 191 8.22 -12.57 11.14
C TYR A 191 6.74 -12.89 10.98
N VAL A 192 6.42 -14.16 10.74
CA VAL A 192 5.06 -14.67 10.62
C VAL A 192 4.59 -15.11 12.02
N LEU A 193 3.53 -14.50 12.52
CA LEU A 193 2.91 -14.84 13.80
C LEU A 193 1.48 -15.32 13.55
N ASP A 194 1.11 -16.42 14.16
CA ASP A 194 -0.29 -16.85 14.17
C ASP A 194 -1.10 -15.96 15.12
N LYS A 195 -2.38 -15.76 14.82
CA LYS A 195 -3.28 -14.95 15.65
C LYS A 195 -3.34 -15.44 17.09
N ASP A 196 -3.26 -16.75 17.28
CA ASP A 196 -3.35 -17.41 18.59
C ASP A 196 -1.99 -17.47 19.32
N THR A 197 -0.95 -16.78 18.83
CA THR A 197 0.36 -16.72 19.49
C THR A 197 0.19 -16.15 20.90
N GLU A 198 0.68 -16.88 21.92
CA GLU A 198 0.62 -16.43 23.32
C GLU A 198 1.33 -15.07 23.48
N GLY A 199 0.67 -14.13 24.14
CA GLY A 199 1.16 -12.76 24.36
C GLY A 199 0.86 -11.79 23.21
N LEU A 200 0.17 -12.21 22.16
CA LEU A 200 -0.33 -11.35 21.10
C LEU A 200 -1.73 -10.84 21.45
N GLU A 201 -1.90 -9.51 21.52
CA GLU A 201 -3.17 -8.85 21.78
C GLU A 201 -3.51 -7.88 20.64
N ILE A 202 -4.76 -7.96 20.13
CA ILE A 202 -5.29 -7.08 19.08
C ILE A 202 -6.25 -6.09 19.74
N THR A 203 -6.09 -4.82 19.43
CA THR A 203 -6.98 -3.75 19.88
C THR A 203 -7.41 -2.89 18.72
N SER A 204 -8.71 -2.83 18.43
CA SER A 204 -9.26 -1.91 17.42
C SER A 204 -8.94 -0.47 17.79
N LYS A 205 -8.58 0.34 16.79
CA LYS A 205 -8.23 1.76 16.97
C LYS A 205 -9.02 2.64 16.02
N GLU A 206 -9.55 3.72 16.55
CA GLU A 206 -10.14 4.77 15.73
C GLU A 206 -9.10 5.83 15.38
N PHE A 207 -9.01 6.13 14.07
CA PHE A 207 -8.16 7.19 13.54
C PHE A 207 -9.02 8.33 12.99
N MET A 208 -8.46 9.53 12.94
CA MET A 208 -9.15 10.70 12.39
C MET A 208 -9.36 10.56 10.86
N GLY A 209 -8.40 9.98 10.14
CA GLY A 209 -8.49 9.65 8.72
C GLY A 209 -8.66 8.14 8.51
N LEU A 210 -8.88 7.74 7.26
CA LEU A 210 -9.02 6.34 6.83
C LEU A 210 -10.14 5.58 7.56
N LYS A 211 -11.22 6.25 7.94
CA LYS A 211 -12.29 5.67 8.74
C LYS A 211 -13.01 4.50 8.06
N GLY A 212 -13.02 4.45 6.73
CA GLY A 212 -13.55 3.32 5.96
C GLY A 212 -12.65 2.08 5.94
N LEU A 213 -11.49 2.10 6.66
CA LEU A 213 -10.56 0.99 6.78
C LEU A 213 -10.47 0.56 8.24
N PRO A 214 -10.87 -0.66 8.62
CA PRO A 214 -10.76 -1.13 10.01
C PRO A 214 -9.27 -1.30 10.35
N LEU A 215 -8.79 -0.51 11.30
CA LEU A 215 -7.40 -0.48 11.73
C LEU A 215 -7.26 -0.90 13.19
N SER A 216 -6.23 -1.68 13.47
CA SER A 216 -5.93 -2.16 14.82
C SER A 216 -4.48 -1.89 15.21
N GLU A 217 -4.25 -1.99 16.50
CA GLU A 217 -2.94 -2.08 17.14
C GLU A 217 -2.72 -3.51 17.60
N ILE A 218 -1.50 -4.04 17.41
CA ILE A 218 -1.08 -5.33 17.94
C ILE A 218 0.00 -5.08 18.98
N ASN A 219 -0.24 -5.57 20.18
CA ASN A 219 0.73 -5.57 21.27
C ASN A 219 1.32 -6.98 21.43
N LEU A 220 2.64 -7.07 21.52
CA LEU A 220 3.41 -8.30 21.64
C LEU A 220 4.12 -8.29 23.00
N SER A 221 3.83 -9.28 23.85
CA SER A 221 4.39 -9.42 25.19
C SER A 221 5.02 -10.81 25.35
N ASN A 222 6.33 -10.91 25.16
CA ASN A 222 7.07 -12.18 25.19
C ASN A 222 6.52 -13.23 24.25
N CYS A 223 6.10 -12.82 23.06
CA CYS A 223 5.58 -13.74 22.03
C CYS A 223 6.70 -14.66 21.55
N LYS A 224 6.55 -15.95 21.78
CA LYS A 224 7.51 -16.97 21.38
C LYS A 224 7.12 -17.57 20.04
N ILE A 225 8.05 -17.55 19.11
CA ILE A 225 7.88 -18.14 17.79
C ILE A 225 9.11 -19.00 17.42
N LYS A 226 8.94 -19.89 16.45
CA LYS A 226 10.03 -20.72 15.94
C LYS A 226 10.91 -19.91 15.00
N THR A 227 12.17 -20.29 14.88
CA THR A 227 13.11 -19.70 13.90
C THR A 227 12.63 -19.84 12.44
N SER A 228 11.84 -20.87 12.13
CA SER A 228 11.22 -21.08 10.82
C SER A 228 10.13 -20.05 10.49
N GLN A 229 9.65 -19.27 11.47
CA GLN A 229 8.65 -18.20 11.29
C GLN A 229 9.30 -16.86 10.91
N LYS A 230 10.63 -16.75 10.89
CA LYS A 230 11.32 -15.64 10.19
C LYS A 230 11.06 -15.78 8.70
N LEU A 231 10.60 -14.71 8.04
CA LEU A 231 10.27 -14.75 6.61
C LEU A 231 11.53 -15.05 5.79
N GLY A 232 11.45 -16.02 4.88
CA GLY A 232 12.60 -16.52 4.12
C GLY A 232 13.52 -17.48 4.89
N GLY A 233 13.25 -17.72 6.19
CA GLY A 233 14.02 -18.63 7.03
C GLY A 233 15.16 -17.96 7.81
N HIS A 234 15.86 -18.74 8.63
CA HIS A 234 16.81 -18.24 9.62
C HIS A 234 17.94 -17.38 9.05
N ASN A 235 18.49 -17.76 7.92
CA ASN A 235 19.65 -17.08 7.30
C ASN A 235 19.26 -16.02 6.26
N TYR A 236 17.97 -15.75 6.12
CA TYR A 236 17.49 -14.76 5.15
C TYR A 236 17.43 -13.37 5.76
N SER A 237 17.84 -12.38 4.99
CA SER A 237 17.75 -10.95 5.35
C SER A 237 17.06 -10.19 4.25
N ILE A 238 16.05 -9.41 4.62
CA ILE A 238 15.28 -8.58 3.70
C ILE A 238 15.99 -7.24 3.53
N ASN A 239 16.06 -6.75 2.29
CA ASN A 239 16.38 -5.35 2.06
C ASN A 239 15.18 -4.46 2.48
N PHE A 240 15.09 -4.20 3.78
CA PHE A 240 13.96 -3.46 4.36
C PHE A 240 13.83 -2.04 3.81
N GLN A 241 14.95 -1.41 3.41
CA GLN A 241 14.94 -0.09 2.79
C GLN A 241 14.25 -0.12 1.42
N GLU A 242 14.51 -1.12 0.61
CA GLU A 242 13.86 -1.29 -0.70
C GLU A 242 12.36 -1.53 -0.57
N LEU A 243 11.95 -2.32 0.43
CA LEU A 243 10.54 -2.52 0.76
C LEU A 243 9.85 -1.20 1.11
N LEU A 244 10.48 -0.38 1.96
CA LEU A 244 9.96 0.93 2.33
C LEU A 244 9.86 1.88 1.13
N ASP A 245 10.88 1.91 0.28
CA ASP A 245 10.90 2.78 -0.90
C ASP A 245 9.82 2.37 -1.92
N SER A 246 9.60 1.07 -2.08
CA SER A 246 8.50 0.55 -2.90
C SER A 246 7.13 0.93 -2.33
N SER A 247 6.96 0.85 -1.02
CA SER A 247 5.74 1.29 -0.33
C SER A 247 5.50 2.80 -0.49
N ARG A 248 6.55 3.62 -0.48
CA ARG A 248 6.46 5.06 -0.73
C ARG A 248 5.94 5.39 -2.12
N ILE A 249 6.39 4.67 -3.16
CA ILE A 249 5.86 4.82 -4.52
C ILE A 249 4.36 4.52 -4.53
N GLY A 250 3.93 3.41 -3.95
CA GLY A 250 2.53 3.01 -3.90
C GLY A 250 1.65 4.01 -3.15
N MET A 251 2.08 4.48 -1.97
CA MET A 251 1.35 5.51 -1.21
C MET A 251 1.25 6.83 -1.97
N SER A 252 2.33 7.25 -2.65
CA SER A 252 2.33 8.48 -3.45
C SER A 252 1.42 8.36 -4.67
N ALA A 253 1.35 7.19 -5.31
CA ALA A 253 0.41 6.92 -6.39
C ALA A 253 -1.05 7.00 -5.92
N MET A 254 -1.35 6.46 -4.75
CA MET A 254 -2.71 6.59 -4.16
C MET A 254 -3.03 8.06 -3.81
N ALA A 255 -2.08 8.81 -3.24
CA ALA A 255 -2.27 10.23 -2.97
C ALA A 255 -2.55 11.02 -4.26
N LEU A 256 -1.84 10.70 -5.35
CA LEU A 256 -2.06 11.29 -6.66
C LEU A 256 -3.48 11.03 -7.18
N GLY A 257 -4.00 9.80 -7.05
CA GLY A 257 -5.37 9.45 -7.42
C GLY A 257 -6.42 10.28 -6.67
N VAL A 258 -6.22 10.47 -5.35
CA VAL A 258 -7.08 11.33 -4.53
C VAL A 258 -7.02 12.80 -4.99
N CYS A 259 -5.83 13.33 -5.23
CA CYS A 259 -5.66 14.71 -5.70
C CYS A 259 -6.31 14.92 -7.06
N GLN A 260 -6.18 13.97 -7.99
CA GLN A 260 -6.85 14.02 -9.28
C GLN A 260 -8.38 14.03 -9.14
N ALA A 261 -8.93 13.22 -8.24
CA ALA A 261 -10.36 13.21 -7.96
C ALA A 261 -10.88 14.56 -7.44
N VAL A 262 -10.08 15.23 -6.62
CA VAL A 262 -10.39 16.58 -6.11
C VAL A 262 -10.37 17.61 -7.25
N LEU A 263 -9.35 17.58 -8.11
CA LEU A 263 -9.23 18.49 -9.24
C LEU A 263 -10.43 18.34 -10.21
N ASP A 264 -10.76 17.10 -10.56
CA ASP A 264 -11.88 16.77 -11.46
C ASP A 264 -13.24 17.21 -10.88
N TYR A 265 -13.37 17.28 -9.57
CA TYR A 265 -14.55 17.83 -8.89
C TYR A 265 -14.53 19.37 -8.85
N VAL A 266 -13.40 19.97 -8.52
CA VAL A 266 -13.29 21.43 -8.30
C VAL A 266 -13.45 22.22 -9.59
N VAL A 267 -12.92 21.72 -10.72
CA VAL A 267 -13.00 22.42 -12.03
C VAL A 267 -14.45 22.68 -12.46
N PRO A 268 -15.34 21.68 -12.59
CA PRO A 268 -16.73 21.96 -12.93
C PRO A 268 -17.45 22.75 -11.83
N TYR A 269 -17.22 22.46 -10.55
CA TYR A 269 -17.83 23.18 -9.45
C TYR A 269 -17.57 24.69 -9.51
N THR A 270 -16.34 25.10 -9.77
CA THR A 270 -15.97 26.53 -9.84
C THR A 270 -16.56 27.23 -11.07
N ASN A 271 -16.81 26.49 -12.14
CA ASN A 271 -17.47 26.99 -13.36
C ASN A 271 -19.01 27.09 -13.23
N GLU A 272 -19.60 26.25 -12.38
CA GLU A 272 -21.06 26.24 -12.17
C GLU A 272 -21.52 27.11 -11.01
N ARG A 273 -20.70 27.23 -9.96
CA ARG A 273 -21.02 28.01 -8.77
C ARG A 273 -21.02 29.52 -9.08
N VAL A 274 -22.19 30.14 -9.02
CA VAL A 274 -22.37 31.59 -9.22
C VAL A 274 -22.30 32.31 -7.86
N ALA A 275 -21.51 33.37 -7.79
CA ALA A 275 -21.48 34.32 -6.69
C ALA A 275 -21.19 35.72 -7.25
N PHE A 276 -21.97 36.72 -6.82
CA PHE A 276 -21.92 38.10 -7.37
C PHE A 276 -22.17 38.16 -8.88
N ASP A 277 -23.20 37.42 -9.33
CA ASP A 277 -23.71 37.36 -10.71
C ASP A 277 -22.75 36.75 -11.75
N GLU A 278 -21.70 36.07 -11.33
CA GLU A 278 -20.78 35.37 -12.24
C GLU A 278 -20.25 34.05 -11.65
N PRO A 279 -19.76 33.13 -12.50
CA PRO A 279 -19.03 31.93 -12.02
C PRO A 279 -17.82 32.33 -11.16
N ILE A 280 -17.58 31.60 -10.08
CA ILE A 280 -16.45 31.90 -9.19
C ILE A 280 -15.09 31.67 -9.87
N SER A 281 -15.03 30.87 -10.93
CA SER A 281 -13.84 30.68 -11.78
C SER A 281 -13.38 31.95 -12.49
N ASN A 282 -14.26 32.95 -12.69
CA ASN A 282 -13.89 34.25 -13.25
C ASN A 282 -13.01 35.13 -12.32
N ARG A 283 -12.91 34.71 -11.04
CA ARG A 283 -12.06 35.40 -10.07
C ARG A 283 -10.65 34.87 -10.14
N GLN A 284 -9.67 35.72 -10.41
CA GLN A 284 -8.26 35.37 -10.58
C GLN A 284 -7.74 34.53 -9.41
N SER A 285 -8.10 34.86 -8.16
CA SER A 285 -7.66 34.08 -6.99
C SER A 285 -8.14 32.65 -7.01
N VAL A 286 -9.35 32.37 -7.47
CA VAL A 286 -9.90 31.02 -7.60
C VAL A 286 -9.25 30.30 -8.78
N ALA A 287 -9.18 30.96 -9.94
CA ALA A 287 -8.58 30.38 -11.15
C ALA A 287 -7.11 30.00 -10.93
N PHE A 288 -6.34 30.84 -10.25
CA PHE A 288 -4.93 30.57 -9.95
C PHE A 288 -4.76 29.39 -8.97
N LEU A 289 -5.59 29.30 -7.92
CA LEU A 289 -5.55 28.14 -7.02
C LEU A 289 -5.82 26.82 -7.75
N VAL A 290 -6.81 26.82 -8.67
CA VAL A 290 -7.11 25.62 -9.47
C VAL A 290 -5.96 25.30 -10.44
N ALA A 291 -5.35 26.33 -11.05
CA ALA A 291 -4.19 26.13 -11.92
C ALA A 291 -2.98 25.60 -11.15
N ASP A 292 -2.71 26.12 -9.94
CA ASP A 292 -1.63 25.63 -9.07
C ASP A 292 -1.85 24.16 -8.68
N MET A 293 -3.08 23.78 -8.32
CA MET A 293 -3.42 22.37 -8.06
C MET A 293 -3.10 21.47 -9.27
N ALA A 294 -3.49 21.89 -10.47
CA ALA A 294 -3.21 21.12 -11.68
C ALA A 294 -1.71 20.97 -11.95
N ILE A 295 -0.94 22.05 -11.78
CA ILE A 295 0.52 22.02 -11.97
C ILE A 295 1.20 21.09 -10.95
N GLU A 296 0.79 21.17 -9.68
CA GLU A 296 1.34 20.32 -8.62
C GLU A 296 1.00 18.85 -8.85
N ILE A 297 -0.22 18.51 -9.25
CA ILE A 297 -0.64 17.14 -9.58
C ILE A 297 0.20 16.57 -10.73
N GLU A 298 0.43 17.35 -11.80
CA GLU A 298 1.29 16.91 -12.91
C GLU A 298 2.74 16.71 -12.47
N ALA A 299 3.28 17.58 -11.61
CA ALA A 299 4.61 17.40 -11.04
C ALA A 299 4.71 16.13 -10.19
N MET A 300 3.71 15.89 -9.33
CA MET A 300 3.61 14.65 -8.54
C MET A 300 3.58 13.41 -9.44
N ARG A 301 2.74 13.43 -10.49
CA ARG A 301 2.61 12.33 -11.45
C ARG A 301 3.94 11.97 -12.08
N LEU A 302 4.67 12.95 -12.59
CA LEU A 302 5.99 12.74 -13.17
C LEU A 302 6.99 12.16 -12.17
N MET A 303 6.94 12.59 -10.90
CA MET A 303 7.83 12.08 -9.86
C MET A 303 7.50 10.62 -9.50
N VAL A 304 6.21 10.27 -9.34
CA VAL A 304 5.76 8.90 -9.01
C VAL A 304 6.20 7.93 -10.11
N TYR A 305 5.85 8.22 -11.35
CA TYR A 305 6.17 7.31 -12.45
C TYR A 305 7.66 7.23 -12.76
N LYS A 306 8.41 8.32 -12.54
CA LYS A 306 9.87 8.27 -12.61
C LYS A 306 10.46 7.32 -11.56
N ALA A 307 9.96 7.35 -10.34
CA ALA A 307 10.44 6.46 -9.28
C ALA A 307 10.10 5.00 -9.60
N ALA A 308 8.89 4.73 -10.09
CA ALA A 308 8.44 3.41 -10.50
C ALA A 308 9.27 2.86 -11.67
N ALA A 309 9.46 3.66 -12.73
CA ALA A 309 10.25 3.25 -13.89
C ALA A 309 11.73 2.97 -13.56
N LEU A 310 12.34 3.75 -12.65
CA LEU A 310 13.69 3.46 -12.18
C LEU A 310 13.78 2.10 -11.47
N LYS A 311 12.78 1.76 -10.66
CA LYS A 311 12.69 0.44 -10.04
C LYS A 311 12.56 -0.66 -11.09
N ASP A 312 11.72 -0.49 -12.11
CA ASP A 312 11.46 -1.48 -13.15
C ASP A 312 12.70 -1.83 -13.97
N ILE A 313 13.59 -0.85 -14.20
CA ILE A 313 14.87 -1.09 -14.89
C ILE A 313 16.01 -1.51 -13.95
N GLY A 314 15.73 -1.74 -12.66
CA GLY A 314 16.73 -2.14 -11.67
C GLY A 314 17.73 -1.04 -11.30
N ALA A 315 17.42 0.23 -11.57
CA ALA A 315 18.26 1.36 -11.18
C ALA A 315 18.02 1.77 -9.72
N ASP A 316 18.94 2.54 -9.13
CA ASP A 316 18.73 3.13 -7.80
C ASP A 316 17.58 4.14 -7.83
N PHE A 317 16.51 3.83 -7.10
CA PHE A 317 15.29 4.64 -7.00
C PHE A 317 15.07 5.25 -5.61
N HIS A 318 15.94 4.97 -4.62
CA HIS A 318 15.80 5.42 -3.23
C HIS A 318 15.55 6.93 -3.11
N LYS A 319 16.37 7.73 -3.78
CA LYS A 319 16.22 9.19 -3.78
C LYS A 319 14.87 9.64 -4.32
N GLN A 320 14.44 9.06 -5.45
CA GLN A 320 13.18 9.42 -6.11
C GLN A 320 11.97 9.01 -5.26
N ALA A 321 11.97 7.80 -4.73
CA ALA A 321 10.92 7.34 -3.81
C ALA A 321 10.79 8.24 -2.57
N SER A 322 11.91 8.66 -2.01
CA SER A 322 11.94 9.59 -0.86
C SER A 322 11.41 10.98 -1.22
N LEU A 323 11.77 11.52 -2.38
CA LEU A 323 11.28 12.82 -2.87
C LEU A 323 9.77 12.78 -3.13
N THR A 324 9.29 11.73 -3.81
CA THR A 324 7.87 11.53 -4.13
C THR A 324 7.00 11.49 -2.88
N HIS A 325 7.48 10.86 -1.83
CA HIS A 325 6.76 10.76 -0.56
C HIS A 325 6.73 12.07 0.24
N ARG A 326 7.66 12.99 -0.04
CA ARG A 326 7.77 14.30 0.64
C ARG A 326 7.01 15.40 -0.06
N PHE A 327 6.82 15.29 -1.37
CA PHE A 327 6.09 16.25 -2.18
C PHE A 327 4.57 16.06 -2.02
#